data_c15bb4c70445a2c846915406c75306c3
#
_entry.id   c15bb4c70445a2c846915406c75306c3
#
_cell.length_a   1.000
_cell.length_b   1.000
_cell.length_c   1.000
_cell.angle_alpha   90.00
_cell.angle_beta   90.00
_cell.angle_gamma   90.00
#
_symmetry.space_group_name_H-M   'P 1'
#
loop_
_entity.id
_entity.type
_entity.pdbx_description
1 polymer ?
#
loop_
_entity_poly.entity_id
_entity_poly.type
_entity_poly.pdbx_seq_one_letter_code
_entity_poly.pdbx_strand_id
1 'polypeptide(L)'
;MSWKWGGSMNGKCIYYVEGSCEQQLIAALKEKQARLIPGKVRVFNVIQNLIPKSQMISIQTGTTVGLVFDTDVSQTATLRKNLELLNRYCGRLHIVYLPQVLKIEDELTRCTNVKSVVELTRSNSVRNFKTDFCRLKVRDCRAMLERHRLDVGRLWMTAPLKSFDFIENNGEQVKID
;
A
#
# COMPACT_ATOMS: atom_id res chain seq x y z
N MET A 1 22.44 -11.64 -13.62
CA MET A 1 22.99 -11.95 -12.28
C MET A 1 21.92 -11.65 -11.25
N SER A 2 21.38 -12.69 -10.64
CA SER A 2 20.30 -12.57 -9.65
C SER A 2 20.93 -12.18 -8.29
N TRP A 3 20.69 -10.98 -7.82
CA TRP A 3 21.06 -10.57 -6.49
C TRP A 3 20.04 -11.14 -5.49
N LYS A 4 20.33 -12.31 -4.92
CA LYS A 4 19.62 -12.82 -3.75
C LYS A 4 20.04 -11.96 -2.56
N TRP A 5 19.18 -11.06 -2.12
CA TRP A 5 19.31 -10.36 -0.84
C TRP A 5 19.00 -11.35 0.29
N GLY A 6 20.01 -12.08 0.73
CA GLY A 6 19.97 -12.91 1.94
C GLY A 6 20.34 -12.09 3.18
N GLY A 7 19.54 -11.10 3.52
CA GLY A 7 19.69 -10.34 4.76
C GLY A 7 18.38 -10.44 5.54
N SER A 8 18.45 -10.90 6.80
CA SER A 8 17.34 -10.84 7.75
C SER A 8 16.79 -9.41 7.76
N MET A 9 15.58 -9.21 7.19
CA MET A 9 14.91 -7.91 7.17
C MET A 9 14.34 -7.60 8.56
N ASN A 10 15.20 -7.36 9.55
CA ASN A 10 14.85 -6.74 10.83
C ASN A 10 14.59 -5.23 10.65
N GLY A 11 14.25 -4.81 9.44
CA GLY A 11 14.04 -3.42 9.08
C GLY A 11 12.68 -2.93 9.58
N LYS A 12 12.67 -1.75 10.19
CA LYS A 12 11.43 -1.02 10.47
C LYS A 12 10.77 -0.63 9.15
N CYS A 13 9.47 -0.87 9.02
CA CYS A 13 8.68 -0.43 7.87
C CYS A 13 7.70 0.68 8.29
N ILE A 14 7.49 1.63 7.38
CA ILE A 14 6.45 2.66 7.51
C ILE A 14 5.63 2.65 6.23
N TYR A 15 4.32 2.42 6.35
CA TYR A 15 3.39 2.52 5.24
C TYR A 15 2.69 3.88 5.28
N TYR A 16 2.85 4.67 4.24
CA TYR A 16 2.00 5.82 3.97
C TYR A 16 0.83 5.36 3.11
N VAL A 17 -0.38 5.59 3.56
CA VAL A 17 -1.60 5.14 2.89
C VAL A 17 -2.56 6.31 2.68
N GLU A 18 -3.31 6.29 1.60
CA GLU A 18 -4.17 7.41 1.22
C GLU A 18 -5.33 7.61 2.19
N GLY A 19 -5.94 6.51 2.66
CA GLY A 19 -7.11 6.58 3.52
C GLY A 19 -7.29 5.39 4.44
N SER A 20 -8.47 5.34 5.06
CA SER A 20 -8.84 4.31 6.03
C SER A 20 -9.03 2.92 5.42
N CYS A 21 -9.39 2.82 4.14
CA CYS A 21 -9.54 1.52 3.47
C CYS A 21 -8.18 0.84 3.28
N GLU A 22 -7.17 1.59 2.85
CA GLU A 22 -5.80 1.09 2.73
C GLU A 22 -5.22 0.74 4.10
N GLN A 23 -5.49 1.58 5.12
CA GLN A 23 -5.09 1.29 6.50
C GLN A 23 -5.68 -0.04 6.98
N GLN A 24 -6.96 -0.28 6.71
CA GLN A 24 -7.67 -1.51 7.06
C GLN A 24 -7.09 -2.72 6.32
N LEU A 25 -6.83 -2.59 5.01
CA LEU A 25 -6.21 -3.63 4.20
C LEU A 25 -4.84 -4.02 4.75
N ILE A 26 -3.96 -3.04 4.97
CA ILE A 26 -2.62 -3.28 5.53
C ILE A 26 -2.70 -3.93 6.92
N ALA A 27 -3.63 -3.48 7.78
CA ALA A 27 -3.82 -4.07 9.10
C ALA A 27 -4.23 -5.55 9.00
N ALA A 28 -5.18 -5.88 8.11
CA ALA A 28 -5.63 -7.25 7.88
C ALA A 28 -4.50 -8.16 7.37
N LEU A 29 -3.65 -7.65 6.49
CA LEU A 29 -2.53 -8.41 5.91
C LEU A 29 -1.33 -8.57 6.85
N LYS A 30 -1.23 -7.74 7.89
CA LYS A 30 -0.18 -7.85 8.92
C LYS A 30 -0.58 -8.74 10.10
N GLU A 31 -1.86 -9.06 10.24
CA GLU A 31 -2.35 -9.88 11.35
C GLU A 31 -1.94 -11.36 11.17
N LYS A 32 -1.71 -12.10 12.27
CA LYS A 32 -1.32 -13.55 12.33
C LYS A 32 -0.65 -14.04 11.04
N GLN A 33 0.10 -14.90 10.75
CA GLN A 33 0.71 -15.27 9.45
C GLN A 33 0.90 -14.03 8.53
N ALA A 34 1.65 -13.04 9.03
CA ALA A 34 1.83 -11.76 8.35
C ALA A 34 2.23 -11.98 6.89
N ARG A 35 1.42 -11.45 5.97
CA ARG A 35 1.69 -11.49 4.52
C ARG A 35 2.45 -10.25 4.05
N LEU A 36 2.63 -9.27 4.95
CA LEU A 36 3.40 -8.06 4.72
C LEU A 36 4.40 -7.84 5.85
N ILE A 37 5.50 -7.19 5.52
CA ILE A 37 6.50 -6.76 6.52
C ILE A 37 5.80 -5.93 7.61
N PRO A 38 5.99 -6.27 8.89
CA PRO A 38 5.41 -5.50 10.00
C PRO A 38 5.91 -4.05 10.00
N GLY A 39 5.02 -3.11 10.30
CA GLY A 39 5.40 -1.70 10.29
C GLY A 39 4.29 -0.78 10.77
N LYS A 40 4.61 0.50 10.94
CA LYS A 40 3.63 1.54 11.25
C LYS A 40 2.85 1.93 10.01
N VAL A 41 1.56 2.21 10.17
CA VAL A 41 0.74 2.79 9.10
C VAL A 41 0.46 4.25 9.43
N ARG A 42 0.67 5.11 8.46
CA ARG A 42 0.35 6.55 8.52
C ARG A 42 -0.66 6.86 7.44
N VAL A 43 -1.86 7.29 7.83
CA VAL A 43 -2.85 7.78 6.88
C VAL A 43 -2.40 9.16 6.41
N PHE A 44 -1.92 9.25 5.18
CA PHE A 44 -1.41 10.47 4.58
C PHE A 44 -1.37 10.32 3.06
N ASN A 45 -2.14 11.14 2.34
CA ASN A 45 -2.20 11.11 0.89
C ASN A 45 -0.96 11.78 0.29
N VAL A 46 0.01 10.96 -0.15
CA VAL A 46 1.28 11.41 -0.73
C VAL A 46 1.16 11.98 -2.14
N ILE A 47 0.00 11.75 -2.79
CA ILE A 47 -0.31 12.34 -4.11
C ILE A 47 -0.75 13.79 -3.97
N GLN A 48 -1.52 14.09 -2.93
CA GLN A 48 -2.12 15.42 -2.73
C GLN A 48 -1.29 16.33 -1.82
N ASN A 49 -0.54 15.77 -0.88
CA ASN A 49 0.11 16.52 0.18
C ASN A 49 1.60 16.25 0.28
N LEU A 50 2.38 17.27 0.63
CA LEU A 50 3.79 17.13 0.95
C LEU A 50 3.96 16.58 2.35
N ILE A 51 4.76 15.52 2.50
CA ILE A 51 5.09 14.96 3.81
C ILE A 51 5.82 16.02 4.62
N PRO A 52 5.37 16.31 5.85
CA PRO A 52 6.04 17.31 6.70
C PRO A 52 7.49 16.95 6.98
N LYS A 53 8.39 17.93 6.92
CA LYS A 53 9.82 17.73 7.18
C LYS A 53 10.09 17.06 8.52
N SER A 54 9.33 17.39 9.56
CA SER A 54 9.44 16.77 10.88
C SER A 54 9.16 15.26 10.86
N GLN A 55 8.22 14.83 10.02
CA GLN A 55 7.96 13.39 9.85
C GLN A 55 9.11 12.70 9.09
N MET A 56 9.66 13.35 8.06
CA MET A 56 10.77 12.79 7.29
C MET A 56 12.02 12.61 8.17
N ILE A 57 12.41 13.64 8.94
CA ILE A 57 13.56 13.59 9.84
C ILE A 57 13.42 12.50 10.90
N SER A 58 12.19 12.13 11.29
CA SER A 58 11.93 11.05 12.25
C SER A 58 12.12 9.64 11.68
N ILE A 59 12.29 9.50 10.36
CA ILE A 59 12.49 8.22 9.70
C ILE A 59 13.98 7.82 9.86
N GLN A 60 14.21 6.67 10.46
CA GLN A 60 15.57 6.18 10.67
C GLN A 60 16.18 5.65 9.37
N THR A 61 17.47 5.81 9.20
CA THR A 61 18.24 5.22 8.10
C THR A 61 18.00 3.70 8.03
N GLY A 62 17.84 3.17 6.83
CA GLY A 62 17.56 1.75 6.60
C GLY A 62 16.07 1.36 6.78
N THR A 63 15.19 2.32 7.07
CA THR A 63 13.74 2.07 7.10
C THR A 63 13.21 1.79 5.70
N THR A 64 12.35 0.78 5.56
CA THR A 64 11.53 0.59 4.36
C THR A 64 10.32 1.52 4.43
N VAL A 65 10.08 2.27 3.37
CA VAL A 65 8.93 3.18 3.24
C VAL A 65 8.03 2.68 2.12
N GLY A 66 6.90 2.10 2.47
CA GLY A 66 5.86 1.71 1.52
C GLY A 66 4.92 2.87 1.24
N LEU A 67 4.77 3.23 -0.02
CA LEU A 67 3.86 4.30 -0.47
C LEU A 67 2.68 3.68 -1.18
N VAL A 68 1.52 3.65 -0.53
CA VAL A 68 0.24 3.16 -1.09
C VAL A 68 -0.57 4.34 -1.59
N PHE A 69 -0.91 4.37 -2.87
CA PHE A 69 -1.61 5.48 -3.49
C PHE A 69 -2.43 5.06 -4.71
N ASP A 70 -3.51 5.78 -4.95
CA ASP A 70 -4.35 5.63 -6.14
C ASP A 70 -3.70 6.29 -7.36
N THR A 71 -3.95 5.75 -8.56
CA THR A 71 -3.37 6.26 -9.81
C THR A 71 -4.42 6.86 -10.75
N ASP A 72 -5.63 7.13 -10.25
CA ASP A 72 -6.72 7.74 -11.03
C ASP A 72 -6.55 9.26 -11.28
N VAL A 73 -5.41 9.81 -10.90
CA VAL A 73 -5.04 11.22 -11.07
C VAL A 73 -3.95 11.41 -12.12
N SER A 74 -3.98 12.51 -12.84
CA SER A 74 -2.96 12.86 -13.84
C SER A 74 -1.77 13.63 -13.26
N GLN A 75 -1.96 14.29 -12.10
CA GLN A 75 -0.93 15.14 -11.49
C GLN A 75 -0.06 14.36 -10.51
N THR A 76 1.22 14.22 -10.83
CA THR A 76 2.20 13.47 -10.03
C THR A 76 3.29 14.35 -9.40
N ALA A 77 3.19 15.67 -9.55
CA ALA A 77 4.21 16.62 -9.09
C ALA A 77 4.47 16.53 -7.58
N THR A 78 3.41 16.39 -6.77
CA THR A 78 3.52 16.26 -5.31
C THR A 78 4.23 14.96 -4.92
N LEU A 79 3.88 13.84 -5.56
CA LEU A 79 4.56 12.57 -5.32
C LEU A 79 6.05 12.66 -5.68
N ARG A 80 6.39 13.20 -6.85
CA ARG A 80 7.79 13.42 -7.25
C ARG A 80 8.54 14.26 -6.21
N LYS A 81 7.91 15.32 -5.73
CA LYS A 81 8.49 16.18 -4.69
C LYS A 81 8.68 15.45 -3.37
N ASN A 82 7.73 14.65 -2.94
CA ASN A 82 7.86 13.80 -1.75
C ASN A 82 9.06 12.85 -1.88
N LEU A 83 9.24 12.21 -3.03
CA LEU A 83 10.40 11.32 -3.28
C LEU A 83 11.73 12.07 -3.19
N GLU A 84 11.84 13.26 -3.79
CA GLU A 84 13.04 14.10 -3.68
C GLU A 84 13.35 14.47 -2.22
N LEU A 85 12.32 14.84 -1.47
CA LEU A 85 12.47 15.25 -0.08
C LEU A 85 12.81 14.07 0.84
N LEU A 86 12.20 12.91 0.64
CA LEU A 86 12.54 11.68 1.35
C LEU A 86 14.02 11.32 1.11
N ASN A 87 14.46 11.32 -0.13
CA ASN A 87 15.86 11.04 -0.47
C ASN A 87 16.84 12.08 0.15
N ARG A 88 16.41 13.32 0.23
CA ARG A 88 17.24 14.41 0.81
C ARG A 88 17.37 14.34 2.33
N TYR A 89 16.26 14.07 3.04
CA TYR A 89 16.20 14.20 4.50
C TYR A 89 16.39 12.90 5.27
N CYS A 90 16.16 11.76 4.66
CA CYS A 90 16.14 10.48 5.36
C CYS A 90 17.35 9.60 5.09
N GLY A 91 18.31 10.06 4.28
CA GLY A 91 19.49 9.29 3.92
C GLY A 91 19.14 8.04 3.10
N ARG A 92 19.74 6.89 3.42
CA ARG A 92 19.47 5.63 2.71
C ARG A 92 18.15 5.04 3.15
N LEU A 93 17.08 5.32 2.39
CA LEU A 93 15.79 4.67 2.50
C LEU A 93 15.63 3.59 1.44
N HIS A 94 14.80 2.61 1.77
CA HIS A 94 14.27 1.67 0.81
C HIS A 94 12.81 2.05 0.52
N ILE A 95 12.56 2.64 -0.65
CA ILE A 95 11.21 3.07 -1.04
C ILE A 95 10.57 1.97 -1.87
N VAL A 96 9.40 1.51 -1.43
CA VAL A 96 8.57 0.53 -2.13
C VAL A 96 7.28 1.19 -2.58
N TYR A 97 7.03 1.13 -3.88
CA TYR A 97 5.83 1.69 -4.48
C TYR A 97 4.72 0.65 -4.51
N LEU A 98 3.54 1.04 -4.03
CA LEU A 98 2.36 0.20 -3.91
C LEU A 98 1.18 0.89 -4.63
N PRO A 99 1.28 1.07 -5.97
CA PRO A 99 0.26 1.76 -6.74
C PRO A 99 -1.01 0.93 -6.84
N GLN A 100 -2.14 1.54 -6.52
CA GLN A 100 -3.46 0.98 -6.78
C GLN A 100 -3.89 1.50 -8.16
N VAL A 101 -3.82 0.66 -9.19
CA VAL A 101 -4.14 1.09 -10.55
C VAL A 101 -5.63 1.36 -10.66
N LEU A 102 -5.92 2.64 -10.86
CA LEU A 102 -7.10 3.41 -10.58
C LEU A 102 -7.30 3.61 -9.07
N LYS A 103 -7.97 2.72 -8.36
CA LYS A 103 -8.33 2.85 -6.93
C LYS A 103 -8.24 1.53 -6.20
N ILE A 104 -8.33 1.57 -4.86
CA ILE A 104 -8.35 0.37 -4.01
C ILE A 104 -9.47 -0.60 -4.42
N GLU A 105 -10.63 -0.10 -4.85
CA GLU A 105 -11.75 -0.95 -5.26
C GLU A 105 -11.39 -1.78 -6.48
N ASP A 106 -10.73 -1.17 -7.46
CA ASP A 106 -10.27 -1.86 -8.67
C ASP A 106 -9.16 -2.87 -8.33
N GLU A 107 -8.26 -2.49 -7.42
CA GLU A 107 -7.19 -3.37 -6.95
C GLU A 107 -7.74 -4.62 -6.26
N LEU A 108 -8.66 -4.46 -5.32
CA LEU A 108 -9.30 -5.58 -4.64
C LEU A 108 -10.10 -6.47 -5.59
N THR A 109 -10.81 -5.88 -6.55
CA THR A 109 -11.54 -6.66 -7.57
C THR A 109 -10.59 -7.48 -8.44
N ARG A 110 -9.43 -6.93 -8.84
CA ARG A 110 -8.42 -7.67 -9.62
C ARG A 110 -7.74 -8.80 -8.85
N CYS A 111 -7.60 -8.64 -7.54
CA CYS A 111 -6.84 -9.56 -6.71
C CYS A 111 -7.70 -10.58 -5.95
N THR A 112 -9.03 -10.56 -6.13
CA THR A 112 -9.97 -11.50 -5.50
C THR A 112 -10.81 -12.21 -6.56
N ASN A 113 -11.70 -13.10 -6.14
CA ASN A 113 -12.62 -13.83 -7.03
C ASN A 113 -13.97 -13.13 -7.25
N VAL A 114 -14.12 -11.88 -6.80
CA VAL A 114 -15.39 -11.12 -6.97
C VAL A 114 -15.42 -10.38 -8.31
N LYS A 115 -16.62 -10.14 -8.83
CA LYS A 115 -16.82 -9.32 -10.02
C LYS A 115 -16.94 -7.83 -9.70
N SER A 116 -17.32 -7.52 -8.47
CA SER A 116 -17.42 -6.16 -7.94
C SER A 116 -17.04 -6.15 -6.48
N VAL A 117 -16.36 -5.10 -6.06
CA VAL A 117 -15.88 -4.93 -4.67
C VAL A 117 -17.02 -4.96 -3.63
N VAL A 118 -18.23 -4.59 -4.04
CA VAL A 118 -19.41 -4.63 -3.13
C VAL A 118 -19.75 -6.05 -2.65
N GLU A 119 -19.37 -7.07 -3.40
CA GLU A 119 -19.56 -8.47 -3.01
C GLU A 119 -18.74 -8.86 -1.77
N LEU A 120 -17.60 -8.23 -1.56
CA LEU A 120 -16.72 -8.50 -0.41
C LEU A 120 -17.47 -8.27 0.91
N THR A 121 -18.16 -7.16 1.03
CA THR A 121 -18.89 -6.75 2.25
C THR A 121 -20.39 -6.93 2.14
N ARG A 122 -20.91 -7.39 0.98
CA ARG A 122 -22.34 -7.45 0.66
C ARG A 122 -23.01 -6.08 0.75
N SER A 123 -22.30 -5.05 0.34
CA SER A 123 -22.78 -3.67 0.36
C SER A 123 -23.69 -3.37 -0.83
N ASN A 124 -24.59 -2.39 -0.68
CA ASN A 124 -25.52 -1.99 -1.73
C ASN A 124 -24.88 -1.07 -2.79
N SER A 125 -23.72 -0.49 -2.51
CA SER A 125 -23.00 0.41 -3.41
C SER A 125 -21.52 0.45 -3.09
N VAL A 126 -20.70 0.95 -4.03
CA VAL A 126 -19.24 1.17 -3.81
C VAL A 126 -19.00 2.16 -2.66
N ARG A 127 -19.84 3.18 -2.53
CA ARG A 127 -19.76 4.12 -1.39
C ARG A 127 -19.99 3.41 -0.05
N ASN A 128 -21.01 2.54 0.02
CA ASN A 128 -21.28 1.77 1.23
C ASN A 128 -20.18 0.75 1.51
N PHE A 129 -19.61 0.15 0.46
CA PHE A 129 -18.45 -0.74 0.61
C PHE A 129 -17.33 -0.06 1.42
N LYS A 130 -16.93 1.16 1.08
CA LYS A 130 -15.87 1.87 1.83
C LYS A 130 -16.19 1.96 3.31
N THR A 131 -17.41 2.35 3.64
CA THR A 131 -17.86 2.46 5.03
C THR A 131 -17.87 1.11 5.73
N ASP A 132 -18.44 0.11 5.10
CA ASP A 132 -18.59 -1.24 5.67
C ASP A 132 -17.23 -1.92 5.83
N PHE A 133 -16.36 -1.81 4.84
CA PHE A 133 -14.99 -2.34 4.87
C PHE A 133 -14.16 -1.75 6.04
N CYS A 134 -14.22 -0.43 6.22
CA CYS A 134 -13.50 0.24 7.31
C CYS A 134 -14.06 -0.04 8.70
N ARG A 135 -15.33 -0.49 8.82
CA ARG A 135 -15.96 -0.86 10.10
C ARG A 135 -15.67 -2.28 10.54
N LEU A 136 -15.18 -3.14 9.64
CA LEU A 136 -14.82 -4.51 10.01
C LEU A 136 -13.73 -4.51 11.07
N LYS A 137 -13.82 -5.45 12.02
CA LYS A 137 -12.65 -5.77 12.84
C LYS A 137 -11.55 -6.33 11.95
N VAL A 138 -10.30 -6.06 12.26
CA VAL A 138 -9.14 -6.50 11.45
C VAL A 138 -9.21 -8.00 11.15
N ARG A 139 -9.52 -8.83 12.15
CA ARG A 139 -9.70 -10.28 11.99
C ARG A 139 -10.80 -10.64 10.99
N ASP A 140 -11.93 -9.93 11.05
CA ASP A 140 -13.07 -10.22 10.19
C ASP A 140 -12.81 -9.75 8.76
N CYS A 141 -12.13 -8.62 8.59
CA CYS A 141 -11.62 -8.16 7.31
C CYS A 141 -10.69 -9.20 6.68
N ARG A 142 -9.72 -9.71 7.44
CA ARG A 142 -8.82 -10.75 6.98
C ARG A 142 -9.59 -12.01 6.54
N ALA A 143 -10.49 -12.53 7.39
CA ALA A 143 -11.28 -13.71 7.07
C ALA A 143 -12.15 -13.53 5.82
N MET A 144 -12.68 -12.32 5.61
CA MET A 144 -13.42 -11.96 4.39
C MET A 144 -12.51 -12.01 3.16
N LEU A 145 -11.33 -11.39 3.20
CA LEU A 145 -10.37 -11.39 2.11
C LEU A 145 -9.91 -12.81 1.74
N GLU A 146 -9.63 -13.66 2.75
CA GLU A 146 -9.29 -15.08 2.56
C GLU A 146 -10.44 -15.86 1.91
N ARG A 147 -11.68 -15.66 2.37
CA ARG A 147 -12.88 -16.28 1.78
C ARG A 147 -13.02 -15.94 0.30
N HIS A 148 -12.70 -14.73 -0.07
CA HIS A 148 -12.75 -14.25 -1.46
C HIS A 148 -11.41 -14.45 -2.20
N ARG A 149 -10.54 -15.33 -1.67
CA ARG A 149 -9.31 -15.78 -2.33
C ARG A 149 -8.39 -14.62 -2.73
N LEU A 150 -8.19 -13.67 -1.82
CA LEU A 150 -7.25 -12.58 -2.09
C LEU A 150 -5.86 -13.15 -2.42
N ASP A 151 -5.41 -12.83 -3.62
CA ASP A 151 -4.05 -13.12 -4.07
C ASP A 151 -3.12 -11.95 -3.70
N VAL A 152 -2.46 -12.10 -2.56
CA VAL A 152 -1.52 -11.07 -2.05
C VAL A 152 -0.32 -10.89 -3.01
N GLY A 153 0.07 -11.95 -3.73
CA GLY A 153 1.14 -11.89 -4.73
C GLY A 153 0.84 -10.89 -5.85
N ARG A 154 -0.44 -10.74 -6.21
CA ARG A 154 -0.88 -9.81 -7.27
C ARG A 154 -1.10 -8.38 -6.79
N LEU A 155 -1.32 -8.15 -5.48
CA LEU A 155 -1.53 -6.80 -4.96
C LEU A 155 -0.38 -5.88 -5.37
N TRP A 156 -0.72 -4.69 -5.88
CA TRP A 156 0.21 -3.63 -6.28
C TRP A 156 1.22 -4.03 -7.37
N MET A 157 0.96 -5.11 -8.11
CA MET A 157 1.83 -5.59 -9.18
C MET A 157 1.36 -5.19 -10.58
N THR A 158 0.18 -4.59 -10.70
CA THR A 158 -0.31 -4.06 -11.98
C THR A 158 0.51 -2.83 -12.36
N ALA A 159 1.02 -2.79 -13.59
CA ALA A 159 1.77 -1.63 -14.09
C ALA A 159 0.90 -0.37 -14.04
N PRO A 160 1.39 0.71 -13.44
CA PRO A 160 0.63 1.95 -13.34
C PRO A 160 0.50 2.65 -14.69
N LEU A 161 -0.38 3.65 -14.75
CA LEU A 161 -0.56 4.48 -15.94
C LEU A 161 0.72 5.22 -16.32
N LYS A 162 0.85 5.63 -17.59
CA LYS A 162 2.03 6.32 -18.14
C LYS A 162 2.48 7.56 -17.36
N SER A 163 1.55 8.27 -16.70
CA SER A 163 1.87 9.40 -15.83
C SER A 163 2.75 9.03 -14.61
N PHE A 164 2.84 7.74 -14.29
CA PHE A 164 3.63 7.18 -13.20
C PHE A 164 4.83 6.36 -13.68
N ASP A 165 5.32 6.57 -14.90
CA ASP A 165 6.46 5.87 -15.50
C ASP A 165 7.80 6.03 -14.74
N PHE A 166 7.86 6.97 -13.82
CA PHE A 166 9.04 7.24 -12.97
C PHE A 166 9.12 6.38 -11.70
N ILE A 167 8.10 5.56 -11.40
CA ILE A 167 8.14 4.63 -10.26
C ILE A 167 8.54 3.23 -10.71
N GLU A 168 9.18 2.50 -9.82
CA GLU A 168 9.50 1.09 -10.03
C GLU A 168 8.31 0.20 -9.64
N ASN A 169 8.15 -0.93 -10.32
CA ASN A 169 7.20 -1.96 -9.92
C ASN A 169 7.88 -2.94 -8.96
N ASN A 170 8.01 -2.53 -7.70
CA ASN A 170 8.74 -3.24 -6.66
C ASN A 170 7.88 -3.65 -5.45
N GLY A 171 6.56 -3.72 -5.63
CA GLY A 171 5.61 -4.01 -4.56
C GLY A 171 5.76 -5.39 -3.90
N GLU A 172 6.47 -6.34 -4.54
CA GLU A 172 6.80 -7.64 -3.95
C GLU A 172 7.71 -7.52 -2.73
N GLN A 173 8.50 -6.44 -2.63
CA GLN A 173 9.52 -6.27 -1.60
C GLN A 173 8.95 -6.02 -0.19
N VAL A 174 7.67 -5.76 -0.05
CA VAL A 174 7.00 -5.70 1.26
C VAL A 174 6.23 -6.97 1.60
N LYS A 175 6.18 -7.97 0.71
CA LYS A 175 5.45 -9.22 0.91
C LYS A 175 6.31 -10.26 1.60
N ILE A 176 5.66 -11.11 2.38
CA ILE A 176 6.26 -12.26 3.08
C ILE A 176 5.59 -13.51 2.53
N ASP A 177 6.39 -14.48 2.11
CA ASP A 177 5.96 -15.81 1.62
C ASP A 177 5.41 -16.68 2.75
#